data_cce003419393423b63fa323f1781be2c
#
_entry.id   cce003419393423b63fa323f1781be2c
#
_cell.length_a   1.000
_cell.length_b   1.000
_cell.length_c   1.000
_cell.angle_alpha   90.00
_cell.angle_beta   90.00
_cell.angle_gamma   90.00
#
_symmetry.space_group_name_H-M   'P 1'
#
loop_
_entity.id
_entity.type
_entity.pdbx_description
1 polymer ?
#
loop_
_entity_poly.entity_id
_entity_poly.type
_entity_poly.pdbx_seq_one_letter_code
_entity_poly.pdbx_strand_id
1 'polypeptide(L)'
;MRKVVVIPTYWARKKSDGWQEGDAVYDHPTPLDEDGTLQRTLESMKPLKYKDFKLVLPICPTTPDIADEAEQRVIEIIRRADLKAETYVFTVGDLERVSNIVYETDTQHRTTPLLTMMGYANVRNICLLCADILAADAAILIDDDEVFEKSDWIERSIEFLGKRIYGDVVYGMAGYYINKHDQYYDDVKAEPWMTYWDRFGFKAKAFDEIIGCPPRVKRTPFAFGGAMILHRDLFQSVPFDPHITRGEDIDYVINSRMYGFTFFLDNTLSIKHLPVPKKHPQWKRIREDIYRFVYERAKIVSQYKTSNMVIVTPEDFDPYPGEFLRDDLDEKIFRSNMMLAADYMLQGDSEGCAESLNNISISRKDAMPGFDPFSRYRLNQKLWEQISEAVALKRYDMRKIMEEHNLSKTPIVRNAQRERQLQPAEIITELRKAFDFELSDDDWLKLSKLFIVETYYEDEMVFRSGDFNDAMHILLKGELLLFAGSRDSGGEVELTHLVKGDILGESCMTHTPFTLNCRALQFTEMIGIKRDDIQTLVNSDPALGVKFYQQILVKVVEKMRNNNIQSLSMGGGTVLDTFIDGEA
;
A
#
# COMPACT_ATOMS: atom_id res chain seq x y z
N MET A 1 8.59 1.77 11.76
CA MET A 1 8.25 1.73 10.32
C MET A 1 6.84 1.17 10.18
N ARG A 2 5.91 1.96 9.64
CA ARG A 2 4.53 1.53 9.37
C ARG A 2 4.52 0.68 8.10
N LYS A 3 3.95 -0.51 8.19
CA LYS A 3 3.93 -1.49 7.08
C LYS A 3 2.50 -1.67 6.63
N VAL A 4 2.29 -1.63 5.33
CA VAL A 4 1.02 -1.97 4.70
C VAL A 4 1.28 -3.10 3.73
N VAL A 5 0.65 -4.24 3.99
CA VAL A 5 0.61 -5.37 3.06
C VAL A 5 -0.58 -5.14 2.16
N VAL A 6 -0.38 -5.20 0.85
CA VAL A 6 -1.46 -5.00 -0.12
C VAL A 6 -1.56 -6.23 -1.01
N ILE A 7 -2.75 -6.82 -1.04
CA ILE A 7 -3.07 -8.02 -1.82
C ILE A 7 -4.23 -7.69 -2.76
N PRO A 8 -3.97 -7.30 -4.02
CA PRO A 8 -5.03 -7.13 -4.99
C PRO A 8 -5.67 -8.48 -5.31
N THR A 9 -6.98 -8.51 -5.45
CA THR A 9 -7.72 -9.74 -5.77
C THR A 9 -8.62 -9.51 -6.98
N TYR A 10 -8.58 -10.45 -7.92
CA TYR A 10 -9.17 -10.32 -9.25
C TYR A 10 -10.39 -11.23 -9.38
N TRP A 11 -11.54 -10.66 -9.77
CA TRP A 11 -12.83 -11.37 -9.81
C TRP A 11 -13.46 -11.28 -11.19
N ALA A 12 -13.92 -12.43 -11.68
CA ALA A 12 -14.61 -12.54 -12.96
C ALA A 12 -16.08 -12.95 -12.75
N ARG A 13 -16.88 -12.80 -13.79
CA ARG A 13 -18.24 -13.33 -13.87
C ARG A 13 -18.27 -14.82 -13.49
N LYS A 14 -19.43 -15.32 -13.12
CA LYS A 14 -19.62 -16.76 -12.91
C LYS A 14 -19.24 -17.55 -14.14
N LYS A 15 -18.72 -18.75 -13.98
CA LYS A 15 -18.35 -19.60 -15.12
C LYS A 15 -19.49 -19.84 -16.08
N SER A 16 -20.73 -19.91 -15.55
CA SER A 16 -21.96 -20.06 -16.36
C SER A 16 -22.17 -18.92 -17.34
N ASP A 17 -21.73 -17.70 -16.99
CA ASP A 17 -22.01 -16.48 -17.76
C ASP A 17 -20.96 -16.23 -18.83
N GLY A 18 -19.79 -16.88 -18.70
CA GLY A 18 -18.66 -16.79 -19.63
C GLY A 18 -18.05 -15.39 -19.71
N TRP A 19 -17.02 -15.27 -20.55
CA TRP A 19 -16.42 -13.98 -20.88
C TRP A 19 -17.32 -13.17 -21.81
N GLN A 20 -17.41 -11.86 -21.56
CA GLN A 20 -18.17 -10.93 -22.38
C GLN A 20 -17.27 -9.82 -22.91
N GLU A 21 -17.65 -9.20 -24.03
CA GLU A 21 -16.94 -8.06 -24.58
C GLU A 21 -16.95 -6.89 -23.55
N GLY A 22 -15.77 -6.34 -23.27
CA GLY A 22 -15.58 -5.30 -22.26
C GLY A 22 -15.07 -5.80 -20.91
N ASP A 23 -15.06 -7.12 -20.68
CA ASP A 23 -14.42 -7.67 -19.49
C ASP A 23 -12.91 -7.43 -19.53
N ALA A 24 -12.32 -6.98 -18.42
CA ALA A 24 -10.88 -6.86 -18.30
C ALA A 24 -10.21 -8.24 -18.39
N VAL A 25 -9.12 -8.31 -19.15
CA VAL A 25 -8.39 -9.56 -19.34
C VAL A 25 -7.28 -9.65 -18.31
N TYR A 26 -7.48 -10.51 -17.32
CA TYR A 26 -6.46 -10.94 -16.36
C TYR A 26 -6.05 -12.39 -16.61
N ASP A 27 -4.91 -12.77 -16.10
CA ASP A 27 -4.37 -14.12 -16.33
C ASP A 27 -5.26 -15.22 -15.74
N HIS A 28 -5.82 -15.00 -14.55
CA HIS A 28 -6.64 -15.98 -13.83
C HIS A 28 -7.52 -15.29 -12.77
N PRO A 29 -8.44 -14.44 -13.18
CA PRO A 29 -9.40 -13.88 -12.23
C PRO A 29 -10.27 -15.00 -11.68
N THR A 30 -10.63 -14.91 -10.41
CA THR A 30 -11.49 -15.90 -9.74
C THR A 30 -12.93 -15.71 -10.18
N PRO A 31 -13.61 -16.72 -10.74
CA PRO A 31 -15.05 -16.65 -10.99
C PRO A 31 -15.83 -16.52 -9.68
N LEU A 32 -16.91 -15.73 -9.69
CA LEU A 32 -17.73 -15.49 -8.49
C LEU A 32 -18.34 -16.75 -7.87
N ASP A 33 -18.49 -17.81 -8.65
CA ASP A 33 -19.01 -19.13 -8.22
C ASP A 33 -17.90 -20.10 -7.79
N GLU A 34 -16.63 -19.64 -7.67
CA GLU A 34 -15.49 -20.43 -7.19
C GLU A 34 -14.86 -19.85 -5.93
N ASP A 35 -14.16 -20.71 -5.18
CA ASP A 35 -13.46 -20.27 -3.94
C ASP A 35 -12.16 -19.52 -4.21
N GLY A 36 -11.52 -19.73 -5.37
CA GLY A 36 -10.27 -19.07 -5.76
C GLY A 36 -9.08 -19.39 -4.83
N THR A 37 -8.11 -18.49 -4.84
CA THR A 37 -6.83 -18.64 -4.14
C THR A 37 -6.73 -17.79 -2.87
N LEU A 38 -7.47 -16.69 -2.78
CA LEU A 38 -7.38 -15.67 -1.74
C LEU A 38 -7.50 -16.26 -0.32
N GLN A 39 -8.45 -17.17 -0.07
CA GLN A 39 -8.63 -17.74 1.26
C GLN A 39 -7.35 -18.45 1.73
N ARG A 40 -6.72 -19.25 0.87
CA ARG A 40 -5.48 -19.95 1.17
C ARG A 40 -4.33 -18.98 1.48
N THR A 41 -4.22 -17.90 0.71
CA THR A 41 -3.24 -16.84 0.94
C THR A 41 -3.43 -16.21 2.31
N LEU A 42 -4.65 -15.80 2.65
CA LEU A 42 -4.96 -15.21 3.95
C LEU A 42 -4.71 -16.20 5.11
N GLU A 43 -5.12 -17.45 4.97
CA GLU A 43 -4.87 -18.48 5.99
C GLU A 43 -3.39 -18.70 6.23
N SER A 44 -2.56 -18.61 5.20
CA SER A 44 -1.09 -18.74 5.32
C SER A 44 -0.44 -17.58 6.10
N MET A 45 -1.14 -16.48 6.30
CA MET A 45 -0.67 -15.34 7.13
C MET A 45 -0.87 -15.59 8.64
N LYS A 46 -1.68 -16.57 9.06
CA LYS A 46 -1.94 -16.85 10.49
C LYS A 46 -0.66 -17.19 11.27
N PRO A 47 0.28 -17.98 10.75
CA PRO A 47 1.52 -18.30 11.46
C PRO A 47 2.55 -17.17 11.50
N LEU A 48 2.36 -16.05 10.79
CA LEU A 48 3.30 -14.94 10.82
C LEU A 48 3.48 -14.43 12.25
N LYS A 49 4.73 -14.28 12.69
CA LYS A 49 5.07 -13.80 14.04
C LYS A 49 4.71 -12.32 14.20
N TYR A 50 5.01 -11.54 13.18
CA TYR A 50 4.76 -10.12 13.16
C TYR A 50 3.34 -9.83 12.70
N LYS A 51 2.55 -9.14 13.53
CA LYS A 51 1.15 -8.78 13.25
C LYS A 51 0.92 -7.27 13.16
N ASP A 52 1.93 -6.46 13.47
CA ASP A 52 1.83 -5.00 13.44
C ASP A 52 1.98 -4.46 12.00
N PHE A 53 1.10 -4.88 11.13
CA PHE A 53 0.91 -4.35 9.78
C PHE A 53 -0.57 -4.17 9.48
N LYS A 54 -0.87 -3.26 8.57
CA LYS A 54 -2.20 -3.15 7.99
C LYS A 54 -2.27 -3.98 6.72
N LEU A 55 -3.37 -4.70 6.54
CA LEU A 55 -3.65 -5.46 5.33
C LEU A 55 -4.71 -4.73 4.51
N VAL A 56 -4.46 -4.50 3.24
CA VAL A 56 -5.42 -3.91 2.31
C VAL A 56 -5.67 -4.86 1.15
N LEU A 57 -6.94 -5.08 0.82
CA LEU A 57 -7.35 -5.89 -0.32
C LEU A 57 -8.09 -5.01 -1.34
N PRO A 58 -7.40 -4.48 -2.37
CA PRO A 58 -8.06 -3.89 -3.52
C PRO A 58 -8.86 -4.96 -4.26
N ILE A 59 -10.16 -4.72 -4.44
CA ILE A 59 -11.08 -5.65 -5.13
C ILE A 59 -11.18 -5.22 -6.58
N CYS A 60 -10.68 -6.05 -7.48
CA CYS A 60 -10.53 -5.75 -8.91
C CYS A 60 -11.50 -6.62 -9.72
N PRO A 61 -12.77 -6.20 -9.90
CA PRO A 61 -13.70 -6.91 -10.78
C PRO A 61 -13.29 -6.73 -12.24
N THR A 62 -13.47 -7.75 -13.07
CA THR A 62 -13.24 -7.66 -14.53
C THR A 62 -14.19 -6.69 -15.22
N THR A 63 -15.31 -6.39 -14.61
CA THR A 63 -16.34 -5.47 -15.11
C THR A 63 -17.12 -4.84 -13.94
N PRO A 64 -17.60 -3.59 -14.08
CA PRO A 64 -18.26 -2.88 -12.98
C PRO A 64 -19.54 -3.54 -12.43
N ASP A 65 -20.29 -4.26 -13.25
CA ASP A 65 -21.59 -4.86 -12.87
C ASP A 65 -21.47 -6.01 -11.86
N ILE A 66 -20.28 -6.58 -11.67
CA ILE A 66 -20.03 -7.61 -10.65
C ILE A 66 -19.37 -7.07 -9.37
N ALA A 67 -19.16 -5.76 -9.27
CA ALA A 67 -18.39 -5.16 -8.19
C ALA A 67 -18.96 -5.48 -6.80
N ASP A 68 -20.27 -5.33 -6.62
CA ASP A 68 -20.94 -5.56 -5.33
C ASP A 68 -20.89 -7.04 -4.91
N GLU A 69 -21.07 -7.97 -5.87
CA GLU A 69 -21.00 -9.42 -5.59
C GLU A 69 -19.55 -9.83 -5.24
N ALA A 70 -18.55 -9.26 -5.94
CA ALA A 70 -17.15 -9.49 -5.65
C ALA A 70 -16.76 -8.96 -4.25
N GLU A 71 -17.24 -7.77 -3.88
CA GLU A 71 -17.02 -7.21 -2.55
C GLU A 71 -17.58 -8.13 -1.46
N GLN A 72 -18.84 -8.54 -1.58
CA GLN A 72 -19.46 -9.46 -0.62
C GLN A 72 -18.66 -10.76 -0.49
N ARG A 73 -18.20 -11.31 -1.60
CA ARG A 73 -17.42 -12.55 -1.63
C ARG A 73 -16.08 -12.40 -0.91
N VAL A 74 -15.37 -11.30 -1.16
CA VAL A 74 -14.09 -11.00 -0.48
C VAL A 74 -14.30 -10.82 1.02
N ILE A 75 -15.33 -10.08 1.43
CA ILE A 75 -15.67 -9.90 2.86
C ILE A 75 -15.95 -11.25 3.54
N GLU A 76 -16.68 -12.16 2.89
CA GLU A 76 -16.93 -13.51 3.41
C GLU A 76 -15.63 -14.30 3.59
N ILE A 77 -14.72 -14.23 2.62
CA ILE A 77 -13.42 -14.92 2.67
C ILE A 77 -12.58 -14.35 3.83
N ILE A 78 -12.49 -13.03 3.99
CA ILE A 78 -11.76 -12.38 5.10
C ILE A 78 -12.31 -12.81 6.45
N ARG A 79 -13.65 -12.83 6.61
CA ARG A 79 -14.30 -13.27 7.86
C ARG A 79 -14.00 -14.73 8.17
N ARG A 80 -13.98 -15.61 7.17
CA ARG A 80 -13.61 -17.03 7.35
C ARG A 80 -12.13 -17.20 7.68
N ALA A 81 -11.27 -16.39 7.09
CA ALA A 81 -9.84 -16.41 7.37
C ALA A 81 -9.51 -15.98 8.81
N ASP A 82 -10.33 -15.13 9.43
CA ASP A 82 -10.19 -14.70 10.84
C ASP A 82 -8.75 -14.25 11.19
N LEU A 83 -8.24 -13.28 10.42
CA LEU A 83 -6.92 -12.71 10.65
C LEU A 83 -6.97 -11.69 11.79
N LYS A 84 -5.93 -11.66 12.62
CA LYS A 84 -5.79 -10.66 13.68
C LYS A 84 -5.12 -9.35 13.24
N ALA A 85 -4.79 -9.22 11.95
CA ALA A 85 -4.23 -8.00 11.38
C ALA A 85 -5.34 -6.99 11.06
N GLU A 86 -5.08 -5.72 11.19
CA GLU A 86 -6.00 -4.65 10.80
C GLU A 86 -6.23 -4.72 9.27
N THR A 87 -7.45 -5.07 8.85
CA THR A 87 -7.77 -5.45 7.47
C THR A 87 -8.79 -4.52 6.85
N TYR A 88 -8.46 -3.99 5.69
CA TYR A 88 -9.29 -3.10 4.88
C TYR A 88 -9.61 -3.77 3.54
N VAL A 89 -10.80 -3.55 3.03
CA VAL A 89 -11.07 -3.70 1.60
C VAL A 89 -11.04 -2.33 0.94
N PHE A 90 -10.70 -2.29 -0.34
CA PHE A 90 -10.73 -1.08 -1.14
C PHE A 90 -11.44 -1.36 -2.46
N THR A 91 -12.57 -0.72 -2.67
CA THR A 91 -13.51 -0.99 -3.75
C THR A 91 -13.34 -0.01 -4.91
N VAL A 92 -14.01 -0.30 -6.04
CA VAL A 92 -14.12 0.65 -7.16
C VAL A 92 -14.81 1.95 -6.71
N GLY A 93 -15.83 1.85 -5.84
CA GLY A 93 -16.53 3.01 -5.28
C GLY A 93 -15.63 3.86 -4.38
N ASP A 94 -14.73 3.24 -3.60
CA ASP A 94 -13.75 3.98 -2.80
C ASP A 94 -12.74 4.71 -3.69
N LEU A 95 -12.29 4.05 -4.77
CA LEU A 95 -11.40 4.68 -5.73
C LEU A 95 -12.06 5.89 -6.40
N GLU A 96 -13.33 5.80 -6.74
CA GLU A 96 -14.10 6.93 -7.29
C GLU A 96 -14.13 8.12 -6.32
N ARG A 97 -14.41 7.87 -5.04
CA ARG A 97 -14.43 8.90 -3.98
C ARG A 97 -13.05 9.51 -3.77
N VAL A 98 -11.99 8.70 -3.72
CA VAL A 98 -10.60 9.16 -3.60
C VAL A 98 -10.20 9.97 -4.83
N SER A 99 -10.57 9.53 -6.03
CA SER A 99 -10.29 10.25 -7.28
C SER A 99 -10.94 11.62 -7.30
N ASN A 100 -12.18 11.75 -6.82
CA ASN A 100 -12.86 13.05 -6.70
C ASN A 100 -12.10 14.02 -5.80
N ILE A 101 -11.48 13.53 -4.71
CA ILE A 101 -10.62 14.36 -3.85
C ILE A 101 -9.34 14.79 -4.60
N VAL A 102 -8.72 13.90 -5.39
CA VAL A 102 -7.56 14.25 -6.22
C VAL A 102 -7.94 15.31 -7.26
N TYR A 103 -9.12 15.20 -7.85
CA TYR A 103 -9.60 16.14 -8.86
C TYR A 103 -9.91 17.55 -8.32
N GLU A 104 -9.99 17.75 -7.01
CA GLU A 104 -10.02 19.10 -6.43
C GLU A 104 -8.75 19.89 -6.77
N THR A 105 -7.61 19.21 -6.94
CA THR A 105 -6.32 19.81 -7.34
C THR A 105 -6.00 19.61 -8.82
N ASP A 106 -6.50 18.55 -9.44
CA ASP A 106 -6.38 18.26 -10.88
C ASP A 106 -7.71 18.48 -11.62
N THR A 107 -8.13 19.72 -11.75
CA THR A 107 -9.41 20.10 -12.38
C THR A 107 -9.55 19.70 -13.85
N GLN A 108 -8.46 19.29 -14.50
CA GLN A 108 -8.46 18.77 -15.88
C GLN A 108 -8.54 17.24 -15.93
N HIS A 109 -8.60 16.57 -14.79
CA HIS A 109 -8.66 15.09 -14.66
C HIS A 109 -7.55 14.37 -15.43
N ARG A 110 -6.35 14.96 -15.49
CA ARG A 110 -5.20 14.37 -16.20
C ARG A 110 -4.66 13.11 -15.50
N THR A 111 -4.90 12.98 -14.20
CA THR A 111 -4.50 11.85 -13.36
C THR A 111 -5.37 10.60 -13.57
N THR A 112 -6.53 10.72 -14.22
CA THR A 112 -7.49 9.62 -14.46
C THR A 112 -6.85 8.34 -15.00
N PRO A 113 -5.90 8.36 -15.94
CA PRO A 113 -5.28 7.13 -16.45
C PRO A 113 -4.51 6.31 -15.40
N LEU A 114 -4.13 6.93 -14.28
CA LEU A 114 -3.43 6.29 -13.16
C LEU A 114 -4.38 5.88 -12.02
N LEU A 115 -5.62 6.36 -12.04
CA LEU A 115 -6.65 6.14 -11.00
C LEU A 115 -7.74 5.19 -11.52
N THR A 116 -7.35 3.98 -11.87
CA THR A 116 -8.27 2.93 -12.36
C THR A 116 -7.83 1.54 -11.87
N MET A 117 -8.79 0.68 -11.58
CA MET A 117 -8.55 -0.74 -11.25
C MET A 117 -8.54 -1.65 -12.49
N MET A 118 -8.24 -1.10 -13.67
CA MET A 118 -8.21 -1.84 -14.92
C MET A 118 -6.77 -1.99 -15.41
N GLY A 119 -6.32 -3.25 -15.57
CA GLY A 119 -4.95 -3.61 -15.98
C GLY A 119 -3.96 -3.70 -14.79
N TYR A 120 -3.02 -4.66 -14.88
CA TYR A 120 -2.11 -5.00 -13.79
C TYR A 120 -1.31 -3.80 -13.28
N ALA A 121 -0.69 -3.02 -14.16
CA ALA A 121 0.10 -1.87 -13.77
C ALA A 121 -0.72 -0.82 -12.99
N ASN A 122 -1.95 -0.54 -13.42
CA ASN A 122 -2.84 0.37 -12.71
C ASN A 122 -3.27 -0.19 -11.36
N VAL A 123 -3.61 -1.47 -11.27
CA VAL A 123 -3.92 -2.13 -9.99
C VAL A 123 -2.74 -2.00 -9.02
N ARG A 124 -1.49 -2.19 -9.50
CA ARG A 124 -0.30 -1.93 -8.67
C ARG A 124 -0.22 -0.47 -8.23
N ASN A 125 -0.54 0.50 -9.09
CA ASN A 125 -0.60 1.91 -8.70
C ASN A 125 -1.65 2.14 -7.60
N ILE A 126 -2.81 1.50 -7.68
CA ILE A 126 -3.82 1.58 -6.61
C ILE A 126 -3.31 0.93 -5.31
N CYS A 127 -2.53 -0.15 -5.39
CA CYS A 127 -1.86 -0.72 -4.21
C CYS A 127 -0.93 0.30 -3.53
N LEU A 128 -0.15 1.05 -4.33
CA LEU A 128 0.72 2.11 -3.81
C LEU A 128 -0.08 3.28 -3.23
N LEU A 129 -1.17 3.67 -3.90
CA LEU A 129 -2.09 4.71 -3.42
C LEU A 129 -2.69 4.35 -2.06
N CYS A 130 -3.18 3.13 -1.88
CA CYS A 130 -3.70 2.64 -0.60
C CYS A 130 -2.63 2.70 0.50
N ALA A 131 -1.40 2.29 0.19
CA ALA A 131 -0.29 2.36 1.13
C ALA A 131 0.05 3.81 1.51
N ASP A 132 0.00 4.75 0.56
CA ASP A 132 0.24 6.18 0.82
C ASP A 132 -0.88 6.80 1.66
N ILE A 133 -2.14 6.54 1.36
CA ILE A 133 -3.29 7.01 2.17
C ILE A 133 -3.15 6.54 3.63
N LEU A 134 -2.72 5.30 3.85
CA LEU A 134 -2.45 4.75 5.18
C LEU A 134 -1.11 5.21 5.77
N ALA A 135 -0.42 6.13 5.11
CA ALA A 135 0.86 6.71 5.54
C ALA A 135 1.95 5.65 5.79
N ALA A 136 2.01 4.62 4.96
CA ALA A 136 3.01 3.57 5.05
C ALA A 136 4.44 4.11 4.91
N ASP A 137 5.37 3.55 5.68
CA ASP A 137 6.80 3.72 5.45
C ASP A 137 7.32 2.63 4.49
N ALA A 138 6.62 1.48 4.47
CA ALA A 138 6.86 0.36 3.59
C ALA A 138 5.54 -0.19 3.02
N ALA A 139 5.45 -0.30 1.70
CA ALA A 139 4.42 -1.04 0.99
C ALA A 139 4.94 -2.44 0.65
N ILE A 140 4.20 -3.48 1.01
CA ILE A 140 4.54 -4.89 0.76
C ILE A 140 3.47 -5.43 -0.18
N LEU A 141 3.83 -5.68 -1.43
CA LEU A 141 2.93 -6.19 -2.47
C LEU A 141 3.01 -7.72 -2.51
N ILE A 142 1.86 -8.36 -2.38
CA ILE A 142 1.68 -9.82 -2.38
C ILE A 142 0.53 -10.14 -3.35
N ASP A 143 0.61 -11.24 -4.11
CA ASP A 143 -0.49 -11.69 -4.95
C ASP A 143 -1.43 -12.64 -4.20
N ASP A 144 -2.68 -12.74 -4.64
CA ASP A 144 -3.72 -13.52 -3.94
C ASP A 144 -3.62 -15.05 -4.16
N ASP A 145 -2.59 -15.51 -4.86
CA ASP A 145 -2.26 -16.93 -5.06
C ASP A 145 -0.94 -17.35 -4.40
N GLU A 146 -0.42 -16.52 -3.50
CA GLU A 146 0.83 -16.75 -2.78
C GLU A 146 0.61 -17.27 -1.36
N VAL A 147 1.56 -18.06 -0.87
CA VAL A 147 1.49 -18.73 0.43
C VAL A 147 2.75 -18.47 1.23
N PHE A 148 2.58 -17.94 2.43
CA PHE A 148 3.65 -17.72 3.39
C PHE A 148 4.02 -19.04 4.08
N GLU A 149 5.27 -19.49 3.93
CA GLU A 149 5.79 -20.67 4.65
C GLU A 149 6.67 -20.29 5.83
N LYS A 150 7.31 -19.12 5.78
CA LYS A 150 8.21 -18.65 6.83
C LYS A 150 7.48 -17.67 7.75
N SER A 151 7.41 -17.99 9.02
CA SER A 151 6.70 -17.16 10.01
C SER A 151 7.36 -15.79 10.27
N ASP A 152 8.62 -15.61 9.91
CA ASP A 152 9.39 -14.35 10.05
C ASP A 152 9.53 -13.58 8.72
N TRP A 153 8.68 -13.89 7.74
CA TRP A 153 8.77 -13.32 6.39
C TRP A 153 8.63 -11.78 6.40
N ILE A 154 7.68 -11.24 7.17
CA ILE A 154 7.44 -9.78 7.25
C ILE A 154 8.64 -9.06 7.89
N GLU A 155 9.20 -9.60 8.97
CA GLU A 155 10.37 -9.00 9.62
C GLU A 155 11.56 -8.96 8.67
N ARG A 156 11.81 -10.06 7.96
CA ARG A 156 12.92 -10.16 6.99
C ARG A 156 12.72 -9.21 5.81
N SER A 157 11.48 -9.06 5.33
CA SER A 157 11.17 -8.24 4.16
C SER A 157 11.55 -6.77 4.35
N ILE A 158 11.51 -6.27 5.58
CA ILE A 158 11.82 -4.87 5.91
C ILE A 158 13.20 -4.70 6.57
N GLU A 159 13.93 -5.78 6.83
CA GLU A 159 15.18 -5.76 7.61
C GLU A 159 16.21 -4.77 7.06
N PHE A 160 16.32 -4.65 5.75
CA PHE A 160 17.30 -3.80 5.08
C PHE A 160 16.68 -2.53 4.46
N LEU A 161 15.38 -2.39 4.47
CA LEU A 161 14.70 -1.27 3.83
C LEU A 161 15.10 0.06 4.47
N GLY A 162 15.49 1.04 3.66
CA GLY A 162 16.02 2.34 4.10
C GLY A 162 17.48 2.32 4.57
N LYS A 163 18.14 1.15 4.66
CA LYS A 163 19.56 1.02 5.03
C LYS A 163 20.47 1.12 3.79
N ARG A 164 21.74 1.40 4.01
CA ARG A 164 22.75 1.41 2.94
C ARG A 164 23.42 0.05 2.79
N ILE A 165 23.41 -0.48 1.57
CA ILE A 165 24.11 -1.72 1.18
C ILE A 165 24.92 -1.42 -0.08
N TYR A 166 26.21 -1.74 -0.09
CA TYR A 166 27.12 -1.47 -1.21
C TYR A 166 27.13 -0.01 -1.69
N GLY A 167 26.89 0.95 -0.78
CA GLY A 167 26.85 2.37 -1.06
C GLY A 167 25.48 2.93 -1.45
N ASP A 168 24.54 2.09 -1.87
CA ASP A 168 23.16 2.48 -2.23
C ASP A 168 22.21 2.35 -1.04
N VAL A 169 21.19 3.19 -1.01
CA VAL A 169 20.06 3.02 -0.07
C VAL A 169 19.09 2.00 -0.65
N VAL A 170 18.64 1.05 0.16
CA VAL A 170 17.66 0.03 -0.22
C VAL A 170 16.26 0.65 -0.19
N TYR A 171 15.80 1.16 -1.32
CA TYR A 171 14.44 1.68 -1.48
C TYR A 171 13.46 0.64 -2.04
N GLY A 172 13.96 -0.33 -2.80
CA GLY A 172 13.22 -1.48 -3.31
C GLY A 172 13.90 -2.78 -2.90
N MET A 173 13.13 -3.70 -2.32
CA MET A 173 13.56 -5.05 -1.98
C MET A 173 12.63 -6.04 -2.66
N ALA A 174 13.17 -7.10 -3.23
CA ALA A 174 12.42 -8.23 -3.76
C ALA A 174 12.68 -9.50 -2.93
N GLY A 175 11.61 -10.25 -2.69
CA GLY A 175 11.70 -11.68 -2.44
C GLY A 175 11.68 -12.44 -3.76
N TYR A 176 11.42 -13.75 -3.71
CA TYR A 176 11.32 -14.58 -4.90
C TYR A 176 10.30 -15.71 -4.74
N TYR A 177 9.79 -16.17 -5.87
CA TYR A 177 8.82 -17.25 -5.93
C TYR A 177 9.49 -18.62 -5.86
N ILE A 178 8.87 -19.51 -5.10
CA ILE A 178 9.11 -20.95 -5.21
C ILE A 178 7.82 -21.64 -5.66
N ASN A 179 7.98 -22.66 -6.51
CA ASN A 179 6.85 -23.44 -7.00
C ASN A 179 6.41 -24.51 -5.95
N LYS A 180 5.44 -25.34 -6.30
CA LYS A 180 4.95 -26.44 -5.42
C LYS A 180 6.02 -27.48 -5.04
N HIS A 181 7.16 -27.49 -5.72
CA HIS A 181 8.31 -28.36 -5.47
C HIS A 181 9.46 -27.65 -4.75
N ASP A 182 9.22 -26.45 -4.21
CA ASP A 182 10.19 -25.60 -3.52
C ASP A 182 11.37 -25.14 -4.40
N GLN A 183 11.14 -25.06 -5.72
CA GLN A 183 12.13 -24.62 -6.69
C GLN A 183 11.83 -23.19 -7.16
N TYR A 184 12.86 -22.38 -7.34
CA TYR A 184 12.75 -21.00 -7.86
C TYR A 184 12.84 -20.95 -9.40
N TYR A 185 12.90 -22.07 -10.08
CA TYR A 185 12.92 -22.20 -11.54
C TYR A 185 11.87 -23.20 -12.00
N ASP A 186 11.49 -23.06 -13.26
CA ASP A 186 10.63 -24.01 -13.95
C ASP A 186 11.49 -24.97 -14.77
N ASP A 187 11.25 -26.27 -14.63
CA ASP A 187 11.89 -27.28 -15.47
C ASP A 187 11.15 -27.33 -16.82
N VAL A 188 11.70 -26.63 -17.82
CA VAL A 188 11.09 -26.48 -19.13
C VAL A 188 11.90 -27.28 -20.15
N LYS A 189 11.20 -28.17 -20.86
CA LYS A 189 11.80 -28.91 -21.96
C LYS A 189 12.17 -27.93 -23.09
N ALA A 190 13.44 -27.97 -23.53
CA ALA A 190 13.91 -27.16 -24.64
C ALA A 190 13.22 -27.54 -25.95
N GLU A 191 12.68 -26.54 -26.63
CA GLU A 191 12.05 -26.67 -27.94
C GLU A 191 12.86 -25.89 -29.00
N PRO A 192 12.83 -26.29 -30.30
CA PRO A 192 13.69 -25.68 -31.34
C PRO A 192 13.54 -24.16 -31.46
N TRP A 193 12.32 -23.62 -31.33
CA TRP A 193 12.07 -22.18 -31.41
C TRP A 193 12.73 -21.38 -30.26
N MET A 194 13.01 -22.03 -29.13
CA MET A 194 13.68 -21.41 -27.96
C MET A 194 15.13 -21.00 -28.28
N THR A 195 15.76 -21.57 -29.31
CA THR A 195 17.10 -21.16 -29.74
C THR A 195 17.22 -19.64 -29.95
N TYR A 196 16.14 -19.00 -30.36
CA TYR A 196 16.10 -17.55 -30.60
C TYR A 196 15.26 -16.80 -29.56
N TRP A 197 14.54 -17.52 -28.70
CA TRP A 197 13.68 -16.95 -27.68
C TRP A 197 13.86 -17.73 -26.37
N ASP A 198 15.11 -17.79 -25.89
CA ASP A 198 15.44 -18.56 -24.68
C ASP A 198 15.16 -17.75 -23.40
N ARG A 199 13.91 -17.28 -23.27
CA ARG A 199 13.48 -16.57 -22.05
C ARG A 199 13.69 -17.42 -20.80
N PHE A 200 13.47 -18.72 -20.89
CA PHE A 200 13.61 -19.62 -19.74
C PHE A 200 15.07 -19.78 -19.33
N GLY A 201 15.99 -19.94 -20.27
CA GLY A 201 17.43 -20.06 -19.98
C GLY A 201 18.03 -18.77 -19.44
N PHE A 202 17.71 -17.62 -20.02
CA PHE A 202 18.17 -16.32 -19.50
C PHE A 202 17.58 -16.01 -18.12
N LYS A 203 16.30 -16.35 -17.89
CA LYS A 203 15.64 -16.21 -16.60
C LYS A 203 16.28 -17.15 -15.56
N ALA A 204 16.51 -18.42 -15.90
CA ALA A 204 17.17 -19.37 -15.03
C ALA A 204 18.58 -18.91 -14.65
N LYS A 205 19.36 -18.43 -15.63
CA LYS A 205 20.69 -17.86 -15.38
C LYS A 205 20.63 -16.69 -14.41
N ALA A 206 19.72 -15.72 -14.64
CA ALA A 206 19.54 -14.58 -13.74
C ALA A 206 19.15 -15.03 -12.33
N PHE A 207 18.27 -16.03 -12.21
CA PHE A 207 17.83 -16.55 -10.91
C PHE A 207 18.97 -17.29 -10.18
N ASP A 208 19.77 -18.09 -10.88
CA ASP A 208 20.93 -18.74 -10.29
C ASP A 208 21.96 -17.73 -9.78
N GLU A 209 22.24 -16.70 -10.53
CA GLU A 209 23.18 -15.64 -10.14
C GLU A 209 22.67 -14.83 -8.94
N ILE A 210 21.39 -14.52 -8.89
CA ILE A 210 20.81 -13.64 -7.87
C ILE A 210 20.25 -14.42 -6.68
N ILE A 211 19.52 -15.51 -6.90
CA ILE A 211 18.87 -16.30 -5.84
C ILE A 211 19.79 -17.44 -5.39
N GLY A 212 20.36 -18.18 -6.33
CA GLY A 212 21.14 -19.40 -6.07
C GLY A 212 22.51 -19.19 -5.44
N CYS A 213 23.08 -17.98 -5.52
CA CYS A 213 24.44 -17.70 -5.08
C CYS A 213 24.49 -16.69 -3.90
N PRO A 214 25.57 -16.73 -3.05
CA PRO A 214 25.84 -15.65 -2.09
C PRO A 214 26.27 -14.35 -2.78
N PRO A 215 26.19 -13.18 -2.10
CA PRO A 215 25.72 -12.96 -0.74
C PRO A 215 24.19 -12.97 -0.63
N ARG A 216 23.66 -12.87 0.60
CA ARG A 216 22.20 -12.89 0.89
C ARG A 216 21.45 -11.80 0.15
N VAL A 217 21.92 -10.57 0.21
CA VAL A 217 21.28 -9.41 -0.41
C VAL A 217 22.15 -8.90 -1.56
N LYS A 218 21.56 -8.76 -2.73
CA LYS A 218 22.25 -8.32 -3.97
C LYS A 218 21.40 -7.34 -4.76
N ARG A 219 22.05 -6.48 -5.55
CA ARG A 219 21.37 -5.73 -6.60
C ARG A 219 20.73 -6.71 -7.57
N THR A 220 19.52 -6.40 -8.04
CA THR A 220 18.78 -7.27 -8.95
C THR A 220 18.28 -6.50 -10.16
N PRO A 221 18.33 -7.08 -11.37
CA PRO A 221 17.73 -6.51 -12.58
C PRO A 221 16.25 -6.85 -12.73
N PHE A 222 15.69 -7.65 -11.84
CA PHE A 222 14.29 -8.09 -11.86
C PHE A 222 13.69 -8.10 -10.46
N ALA A 223 12.37 -8.10 -10.38
CA ALA A 223 11.61 -8.33 -9.16
C ALA A 223 10.42 -9.25 -9.47
N PHE A 224 9.70 -9.64 -8.42
CA PHE A 224 8.47 -10.44 -8.51
C PHE A 224 7.33 -9.63 -7.92
N GLY A 225 6.28 -9.40 -8.70
CA GLY A 225 5.20 -8.48 -8.36
C GLY A 225 4.52 -8.75 -7.01
N GLY A 226 4.35 -10.03 -6.65
CA GLY A 226 3.80 -10.44 -5.37
C GLY A 226 4.84 -10.72 -4.28
N ALA A 227 6.09 -10.33 -4.47
CA ALA A 227 7.11 -10.36 -3.42
C ALA A 227 7.97 -9.09 -3.48
N MET A 228 7.31 -7.93 -3.57
CA MET A 228 7.95 -6.63 -3.77
C MET A 228 7.70 -5.74 -2.55
N ILE A 229 8.77 -5.20 -1.98
CA ILE A 229 8.75 -4.34 -0.80
C ILE A 229 9.34 -2.99 -1.18
N LEU A 230 8.54 -1.94 -1.03
CA LEU A 230 8.86 -0.60 -1.51
C LEU A 230 8.88 0.39 -0.35
N HIS A 231 9.98 1.14 -0.24
CA HIS A 231 10.07 2.26 0.70
C HIS A 231 9.21 3.43 0.21
N ARG A 232 8.73 4.26 1.13
CA ARG A 232 7.91 5.44 0.82
C ARG A 232 8.50 6.31 -0.28
N ASP A 233 9.79 6.65 -0.19
CA ASP A 233 10.43 7.55 -1.13
C ASP A 233 10.40 7.00 -2.57
N LEU A 234 10.45 5.67 -2.72
CA LEU A 234 10.34 5.03 -4.03
C LEU A 234 8.89 5.04 -4.53
N PHE A 235 7.94 4.53 -3.75
CA PHE A 235 6.58 4.36 -4.27
C PHE A 235 5.82 5.69 -4.44
N GLN A 236 6.19 6.75 -3.73
CA GLN A 236 5.65 8.09 -3.97
C GLN A 236 6.25 8.76 -5.21
N SER A 237 7.45 8.36 -5.63
CA SER A 237 8.18 8.97 -6.75
C SER A 237 8.00 8.25 -8.07
N VAL A 238 7.80 6.93 -8.05
CA VAL A 238 7.84 6.07 -9.25
C VAL A 238 6.55 5.25 -9.35
N PRO A 239 5.66 5.50 -10.33
CA PRO A 239 4.50 4.68 -10.59
C PRO A 239 4.84 3.48 -11.48
N PHE A 240 3.98 2.47 -11.48
CA PHE A 240 3.93 1.48 -12.55
C PHE A 240 3.43 2.12 -13.85
N ASP A 241 3.96 1.69 -15.00
CA ASP A 241 3.60 2.26 -16.30
C ASP A 241 2.29 1.65 -16.83
N PRO A 242 1.19 2.41 -16.96
CA PRO A 242 -0.10 1.90 -17.43
C PRO A 242 -0.09 1.28 -18.82
N HIS A 243 0.94 1.56 -19.63
CA HIS A 243 1.07 1.02 -20.99
C HIS A 243 1.68 -0.40 -21.00
N ILE A 244 2.15 -0.88 -19.87
CA ILE A 244 2.61 -2.27 -19.71
C ILE A 244 1.42 -3.13 -19.29
N THR A 245 1.00 -4.00 -20.18
CA THR A 245 -0.15 -4.88 -19.95
C THR A 245 0.22 -6.12 -19.14
N ARG A 246 1.51 -6.51 -19.15
CA ARG A 246 2.06 -7.66 -18.43
C ARG A 246 3.55 -7.51 -18.18
N GLY A 247 4.05 -8.02 -17.04
CA GLY A 247 5.45 -7.90 -16.61
C GLY A 247 5.76 -6.51 -16.06
N GLU A 248 4.76 -5.88 -15.47
CA GLU A 248 4.80 -4.57 -14.85
C GLU A 248 5.81 -4.50 -13.69
N ASP A 249 6.08 -5.64 -13.06
CA ASP A 249 7.07 -5.80 -11.99
C ASP A 249 8.51 -5.56 -12.49
N ILE A 250 8.83 -6.11 -13.65
CA ILE A 250 10.16 -5.93 -14.28
C ILE A 250 10.27 -4.52 -14.86
N ASP A 251 9.25 -4.03 -15.55
CA ASP A 251 9.22 -2.64 -16.04
C ASP A 251 9.37 -1.63 -14.88
N TYR A 252 8.78 -1.93 -13.71
CA TYR A 252 8.94 -1.08 -12.53
C TYR A 252 10.39 -1.01 -12.03
N VAL A 253 11.15 -2.11 -12.12
CA VAL A 253 12.60 -2.09 -11.81
C VAL A 253 13.36 -1.21 -12.81
N ILE A 254 13.02 -1.29 -14.12
CA ILE A 254 13.60 -0.42 -15.15
C ILE A 254 13.29 1.05 -14.84
N ASN A 255 12.03 1.37 -14.59
CA ASN A 255 11.59 2.73 -14.28
C ASN A 255 12.26 3.26 -12.99
N SER A 256 12.32 2.44 -11.95
CA SER A 256 13.00 2.79 -10.69
C SER A 256 14.48 3.13 -10.94
N ARG A 257 15.16 2.33 -11.76
CA ARG A 257 16.56 2.57 -12.10
C ARG A 257 16.75 3.87 -12.86
N MET A 258 15.84 4.22 -13.78
CA MET A 258 15.85 5.51 -14.48
C MET A 258 15.77 6.70 -13.52
N TYR A 259 15.06 6.55 -12.39
CA TYR A 259 14.97 7.58 -11.34
C TYR A 259 16.04 7.44 -10.24
N GLY A 260 17.06 6.61 -10.46
CA GLY A 260 18.22 6.47 -9.57
C GLY A 260 17.98 5.56 -8.36
N PHE A 261 16.86 4.84 -8.30
CA PHE A 261 16.59 3.86 -7.27
C PHE A 261 17.14 2.48 -7.69
N THR A 262 17.87 1.85 -6.78
CA THR A 262 18.43 0.51 -7.01
C THR A 262 17.56 -0.53 -6.29
N PHE A 263 17.16 -1.58 -7.02
CA PHE A 263 16.49 -2.74 -6.43
C PHE A 263 17.51 -3.75 -5.90
N PHE A 264 17.14 -4.38 -4.80
CA PHE A 264 17.85 -5.49 -4.19
C PHE A 264 16.95 -6.70 -4.07
N LEU A 265 17.54 -7.90 -4.06
CA LEU A 265 16.83 -9.14 -3.77
C LEU A 265 17.49 -9.82 -2.56
N ASP A 266 16.67 -10.28 -1.62
CA ASP A 266 17.07 -11.11 -0.49
C ASP A 266 16.82 -12.59 -0.83
N ASN A 267 17.87 -13.36 -1.00
CA ASN A 267 17.77 -14.77 -1.37
C ASN A 267 17.31 -15.69 -0.22
N THR A 268 16.94 -15.13 0.91
CA THR A 268 16.27 -15.87 2.00
C THR A 268 14.78 -15.58 2.07
N LEU A 269 14.27 -14.64 1.26
CA LEU A 269 12.90 -14.16 1.27
C LEU A 269 12.06 -14.86 0.19
N SER A 270 11.84 -16.17 0.34
CA SER A 270 10.97 -16.95 -0.55
C SER A 270 9.50 -16.83 -0.17
N ILE A 271 8.63 -16.86 -1.17
CA ILE A 271 7.18 -17.06 -1.02
C ILE A 271 6.72 -18.12 -2.00
N LYS A 272 5.78 -18.97 -1.60
CA LYS A 272 5.30 -20.06 -2.46
C LYS A 272 4.20 -19.54 -3.37
N HIS A 273 4.43 -19.57 -4.68
CA HIS A 273 3.50 -19.16 -5.70
C HIS A 273 2.75 -20.36 -6.28
N LEU A 274 1.44 -20.41 -6.09
CA LEU A 274 0.58 -21.54 -6.45
C LEU A 274 -0.60 -21.06 -7.32
N PRO A 275 -0.32 -20.58 -8.54
CA PRO A 275 -1.35 -20.06 -9.44
C PRO A 275 -2.25 -21.19 -9.95
N VAL A 276 -3.44 -20.81 -10.40
CA VAL A 276 -4.29 -21.69 -11.19
C VAL A 276 -3.59 -22.01 -12.51
N PRO A 277 -3.53 -23.29 -12.93
CA PRO A 277 -2.83 -23.67 -14.15
C PRO A 277 -3.39 -22.96 -15.40
N LYS A 278 -2.51 -22.32 -16.15
CA LYS A 278 -2.87 -21.63 -17.41
C LYS A 278 -2.87 -22.60 -18.58
N LYS A 279 -3.86 -22.45 -19.45
CA LYS A 279 -3.99 -23.21 -20.70
C LYS A 279 -3.75 -22.32 -21.94
N HIS A 280 -2.89 -21.29 -21.83
CA HIS A 280 -2.61 -20.45 -22.98
C HIS A 280 -1.63 -21.13 -23.94
N PRO A 281 -1.92 -21.14 -25.27
CA PRO A 281 -1.01 -21.66 -26.27
C PRO A 281 0.29 -20.82 -26.30
N GLN A 282 1.38 -21.43 -26.77
CA GLN A 282 2.71 -20.80 -26.72
C GLN A 282 2.79 -19.52 -27.56
N TRP A 283 2.12 -19.48 -28.73
CA TRP A 283 2.07 -18.27 -29.56
C TRP A 283 1.50 -17.06 -28.82
N LYS A 284 0.49 -17.29 -27.95
CA LYS A 284 -0.13 -16.22 -27.14
C LYS A 284 0.83 -15.70 -26.07
N ARG A 285 1.55 -16.59 -25.38
CA ARG A 285 2.56 -16.21 -24.37
C ARG A 285 3.69 -15.39 -24.98
N ILE A 286 4.17 -15.78 -26.19
CA ILE A 286 5.18 -15.00 -26.91
C ILE A 286 4.61 -13.64 -27.32
N ARG A 287 3.35 -13.56 -27.74
CA ARG A 287 2.70 -12.28 -28.09
C ARG A 287 2.70 -11.28 -26.92
N GLU A 288 2.36 -11.76 -25.75
CA GLU A 288 2.39 -10.93 -24.53
C GLU A 288 3.80 -10.42 -24.25
N ASP A 289 4.81 -11.27 -24.38
CA ASP A 289 6.21 -10.87 -24.26
C ASP A 289 6.66 -9.89 -25.37
N ILE A 290 6.17 -10.05 -26.59
CA ILE A 290 6.46 -9.13 -27.71
C ILE A 290 5.96 -7.72 -27.38
N TYR A 291 4.70 -7.58 -26.97
CA TYR A 291 4.16 -6.27 -26.59
C TYR A 291 5.02 -5.60 -25.52
N ARG A 292 5.40 -6.35 -24.49
CA ARG A 292 6.21 -5.83 -23.40
C ARG A 292 7.61 -5.42 -23.88
N PHE A 293 8.38 -6.33 -24.44
CA PHE A 293 9.79 -6.06 -24.77
C PHE A 293 9.96 -5.02 -25.86
N VAL A 294 9.05 -4.99 -26.84
CA VAL A 294 9.07 -3.93 -27.88
C VAL A 294 8.84 -2.56 -27.24
N TYR A 295 7.89 -2.45 -26.31
CA TYR A 295 7.61 -1.21 -25.61
C TYR A 295 8.76 -0.80 -24.68
N GLU A 296 9.26 -1.73 -23.83
CA GLU A 296 10.37 -1.48 -22.92
C GLU A 296 11.64 -1.05 -23.66
N ARG A 297 12.01 -1.74 -24.76
CA ARG A 297 13.12 -1.36 -25.63
C ARG A 297 12.93 0.04 -26.22
N ALA A 298 11.74 0.33 -26.76
CA ALA A 298 11.44 1.64 -27.32
C ALA A 298 11.57 2.75 -26.25
N LYS A 299 11.15 2.49 -25.01
CA LYS A 299 11.30 3.39 -23.86
C LYS A 299 12.77 3.63 -23.53
N ILE A 300 13.62 2.60 -23.53
CA ILE A 300 15.06 2.72 -23.31
C ILE A 300 15.74 3.49 -24.44
N VAL A 301 15.41 3.19 -25.69
CA VAL A 301 16.02 3.86 -26.87
C VAL A 301 15.63 5.34 -26.96
N SER A 302 14.42 5.69 -26.57
CA SER A 302 13.92 7.08 -26.63
C SER A 302 14.39 7.97 -25.47
N GLN A 303 15.21 7.46 -24.54
CA GLN A 303 15.72 8.24 -23.42
C GLN A 303 16.54 9.45 -23.86
N TYR A 304 16.42 10.52 -23.11
CA TYR A 304 17.31 11.68 -23.21
C TYR A 304 17.69 12.17 -21.80
N LYS A 305 18.84 12.82 -21.72
CA LYS A 305 19.39 13.28 -20.43
C LYS A 305 18.48 14.32 -19.77
N THR A 306 18.13 14.09 -18.52
CA THR A 306 17.41 15.04 -17.65
C THR A 306 18.15 15.21 -16.33
N SER A 307 17.82 16.27 -15.57
CA SER A 307 18.53 16.58 -14.31
C SER A 307 18.34 15.54 -13.21
N ASN A 308 17.21 14.82 -13.21
CA ASN A 308 16.79 13.93 -12.12
C ASN A 308 16.70 12.46 -12.54
N MET A 309 17.23 12.09 -13.70
CA MET A 309 17.17 10.71 -14.19
C MET A 309 18.55 10.21 -14.62
N VAL A 310 18.71 8.92 -14.54
CA VAL A 310 19.89 8.19 -15.01
C VAL A 310 19.55 7.55 -16.35
N ILE A 311 20.43 7.67 -17.34
CA ILE A 311 20.30 6.91 -18.58
C ILE A 311 20.62 5.45 -18.26
N VAL A 312 19.72 4.57 -18.63
CA VAL A 312 19.88 3.12 -18.47
C VAL A 312 20.05 2.47 -19.83
N THR A 313 20.73 1.33 -19.86
CA THR A 313 20.95 0.52 -21.06
C THR A 313 20.47 -0.90 -20.83
N PRO A 314 20.29 -1.72 -21.90
CA PRO A 314 19.92 -3.12 -21.76
C PRO A 314 20.86 -3.91 -20.83
N GLU A 315 22.16 -3.58 -20.81
CA GLU A 315 23.18 -4.23 -20.02
C GLU A 315 22.99 -4.04 -18.50
N ASP A 316 22.32 -2.97 -18.08
CA ASP A 316 21.95 -2.75 -16.68
C ASP A 316 20.98 -3.81 -16.15
N PHE A 317 20.33 -4.54 -17.06
CA PHE A 317 19.31 -5.55 -16.76
C PHE A 317 19.70 -6.97 -17.23
N ASP A 318 20.96 -7.21 -17.51
CA ASP A 318 21.47 -8.53 -17.89
C ASP A 318 21.42 -9.53 -16.73
N PRO A 319 21.25 -10.82 -17.02
CA PRO A 319 20.92 -11.41 -18.32
C PRO A 319 19.44 -11.36 -18.67
N TYR A 320 18.55 -11.02 -17.73
CA TYR A 320 17.11 -10.92 -17.92
C TYR A 320 16.54 -9.75 -17.11
N PRO A 321 15.77 -8.85 -17.74
CA PRO A 321 15.27 -8.85 -19.13
C PRO A 321 16.26 -8.31 -20.18
N GLY A 322 17.46 -7.87 -19.82
CA GLY A 322 18.40 -7.14 -20.69
C GLY A 322 18.59 -7.76 -22.07
N GLU A 323 18.69 -9.09 -22.17
CA GLU A 323 18.86 -9.80 -23.43
C GLU A 323 17.71 -9.59 -24.43
N PHE A 324 16.51 -9.25 -23.96
CA PHE A 324 15.34 -8.95 -24.79
C PHE A 324 15.10 -7.45 -25.04
N LEU A 325 16.02 -6.60 -24.61
CA LEU A 325 15.92 -5.15 -24.77
C LEU A 325 16.92 -4.59 -25.79
N ARG A 326 17.72 -5.47 -26.42
CA ARG A 326 18.77 -5.13 -27.38
C ARG A 326 18.25 -4.95 -28.79
N ASP A 327 19.11 -4.44 -29.69
CA ASP A 327 18.77 -4.11 -31.08
C ASP A 327 18.39 -5.34 -31.91
N ASP A 328 18.83 -6.54 -31.52
CA ASP A 328 18.51 -7.80 -32.19
C ASP A 328 17.12 -8.40 -31.86
N LEU A 329 16.33 -7.71 -31.04
CA LEU A 329 15.00 -8.16 -30.64
C LEU A 329 14.09 -8.51 -31.83
N ASP A 330 14.11 -7.68 -32.89
CA ASP A 330 13.26 -7.92 -34.09
C ASP A 330 13.66 -9.20 -34.80
N GLU A 331 14.96 -9.50 -34.85
CA GLU A 331 15.48 -10.75 -35.43
C GLU A 331 15.09 -11.95 -34.55
N LYS A 332 15.21 -11.84 -33.25
CA LYS A 332 14.78 -12.86 -32.28
C LYS A 332 13.30 -13.19 -32.43
N ILE A 333 12.44 -12.15 -32.51
CA ILE A 333 10.99 -12.31 -32.73
C ILE A 333 10.72 -13.03 -34.07
N PHE A 334 11.35 -12.57 -35.14
CA PHE A 334 11.14 -13.16 -36.45
C PHE A 334 11.52 -14.64 -36.47
N ARG A 335 12.75 -14.97 -36.03
CA ARG A 335 13.26 -16.36 -36.08
C ARG A 335 12.47 -17.31 -35.18
N SER A 336 12.20 -16.91 -33.95
CA SER A 336 11.47 -17.75 -32.99
C SER A 336 10.04 -18.06 -33.46
N ASN A 337 9.33 -17.04 -33.98
CA ASN A 337 7.95 -17.24 -34.44
C ASN A 337 7.87 -18.00 -35.78
N MET A 338 8.86 -17.85 -36.66
CA MET A 338 8.97 -18.70 -37.85
C MET A 338 9.16 -20.18 -37.50
N MET A 339 10.02 -20.49 -36.53
CA MET A 339 10.23 -21.86 -36.06
C MET A 339 9.00 -22.39 -35.31
N LEU A 340 8.36 -21.59 -34.49
CA LEU A 340 7.14 -21.96 -33.79
C LEU A 340 5.98 -22.23 -34.79
N ALA A 341 5.84 -21.41 -35.84
CA ALA A 341 4.86 -21.62 -36.88
C ALA A 341 5.08 -22.95 -37.64
N ALA A 342 6.36 -23.28 -37.92
CA ALA A 342 6.71 -24.55 -38.53
C ALA A 342 6.39 -25.75 -37.61
N ASP A 343 6.63 -25.61 -36.32
CA ASP A 343 6.31 -26.63 -35.32
C ASP A 343 4.80 -26.89 -35.26
N TYR A 344 3.98 -25.84 -35.17
CA TYR A 344 2.50 -25.96 -35.22
C TYR A 344 2.01 -26.57 -36.51
N MET A 345 2.63 -26.22 -37.64
CA MET A 345 2.30 -26.83 -38.94
C MET A 345 2.55 -28.33 -38.93
N LEU A 346 3.69 -28.79 -38.37
CA LEU A 346 4.01 -30.22 -38.27
C LEU A 346 3.04 -30.97 -37.33
N GLN A 347 2.48 -30.28 -36.35
CA GLN A 347 1.45 -30.82 -35.46
C GLN A 347 0.04 -30.78 -36.05
N GLY A 348 -0.15 -30.17 -37.23
CA GLY A 348 -1.45 -30.01 -37.87
C GLY A 348 -2.31 -28.87 -37.24
N ASP A 349 -1.70 -28.02 -36.39
CA ASP A 349 -2.37 -26.87 -35.80
C ASP A 349 -2.23 -25.64 -36.70
N SER A 350 -3.25 -25.42 -37.53
CA SER A 350 -3.28 -24.30 -38.48
C SER A 350 -3.50 -22.95 -37.80
N GLU A 351 -4.21 -22.91 -36.66
CA GLU A 351 -4.41 -21.68 -35.88
C GLU A 351 -3.10 -21.25 -35.24
N GLY A 352 -2.44 -22.15 -34.53
CA GLY A 352 -1.15 -21.88 -33.91
C GLY A 352 -0.09 -21.42 -34.91
N CYS A 353 -0.08 -22.02 -36.12
CA CYS A 353 0.78 -21.60 -37.22
C CYS A 353 0.47 -20.14 -37.65
N ALA A 354 -0.79 -19.84 -37.96
CA ALA A 354 -1.21 -18.52 -38.39
C ALA A 354 -0.93 -17.43 -37.33
N GLU A 355 -1.23 -17.72 -36.06
CA GLU A 355 -1.04 -16.78 -34.99
C GLU A 355 0.45 -16.54 -34.66
N SER A 356 1.31 -17.56 -34.82
CA SER A 356 2.75 -17.38 -34.71
C SER A 356 3.30 -16.47 -35.83
N LEU A 357 2.84 -16.60 -37.05
CA LEU A 357 3.20 -15.69 -38.15
C LEU A 357 2.66 -14.28 -37.90
N ASN A 358 1.43 -14.17 -37.38
CA ASN A 358 0.82 -12.88 -37.02
C ASN A 358 1.64 -12.13 -35.96
N ASN A 359 2.28 -12.82 -35.03
CA ASN A 359 3.18 -12.21 -34.04
C ASN A 359 4.29 -11.38 -34.68
N ILE A 360 4.81 -11.80 -35.84
CA ILE A 360 5.83 -11.06 -36.58
C ILE A 360 5.26 -9.74 -37.12
N SER A 361 4.01 -9.74 -37.60
CA SER A 361 3.32 -8.52 -38.01
C SER A 361 3.05 -7.59 -36.84
N ILE A 362 2.54 -8.15 -35.73
CA ILE A 362 2.22 -7.43 -34.50
C ILE A 362 3.46 -6.70 -33.97
N SER A 363 4.62 -7.35 -33.93
CA SER A 363 5.84 -6.73 -33.40
C SER A 363 6.28 -5.47 -34.15
N ARG A 364 5.91 -5.35 -35.44
CA ARG A 364 6.29 -4.23 -36.31
C ARG A 364 5.22 -3.15 -36.44
N LYS A 365 4.01 -3.40 -35.98
CA LYS A 365 2.87 -2.48 -36.08
C LYS A 365 2.22 -2.23 -34.72
N ASP A 366 1.48 -3.22 -34.24
CA ASP A 366 0.57 -3.06 -33.11
C ASP A 366 1.31 -2.96 -31.76
N ALA A 367 2.48 -3.64 -31.63
CA ALA A 367 3.32 -3.55 -30.44
C ALA A 367 4.22 -2.31 -30.43
N MET A 368 4.43 -1.68 -31.60
CA MET A 368 5.20 -0.44 -31.65
C MET A 368 4.37 0.73 -31.11
N PRO A 369 4.85 1.45 -30.07
CA PRO A 369 4.11 2.59 -29.56
C PRO A 369 4.02 3.70 -30.60
N GLY A 370 2.80 4.22 -30.81
CA GLY A 370 2.55 5.38 -31.69
C GLY A 370 2.98 6.73 -31.11
N PHE A 371 3.74 6.72 -30.02
CA PHE A 371 4.22 7.88 -29.28
C PHE A 371 5.61 7.58 -28.70
N ASP A 372 6.29 8.59 -28.17
CA ASP A 372 7.54 8.41 -27.42
C ASP A 372 7.24 7.85 -26.01
N PRO A 373 7.62 6.56 -25.72
CA PRO A 373 7.29 5.92 -24.45
C PRO A 373 7.98 6.56 -23.26
N PHE A 374 9.22 7.02 -23.43
CA PHE A 374 9.97 7.67 -22.35
C PHE A 374 9.32 9.00 -21.94
N SER A 375 8.98 9.86 -22.91
CA SER A 375 8.29 11.11 -22.64
C SER A 375 6.89 10.88 -22.04
N ARG A 376 6.18 9.84 -22.49
CA ARG A 376 4.88 9.46 -21.92
C ARG A 376 5.03 8.99 -20.47
N TYR A 377 5.99 8.14 -20.20
CA TYR A 377 6.25 7.67 -18.83
C TYR A 377 6.62 8.82 -17.88
N ARG A 378 7.45 9.76 -18.34
CA ARG A 378 7.77 10.97 -17.57
C ARG A 378 6.54 11.83 -17.25
N LEU A 379 5.60 11.91 -18.19
CA LEU A 379 4.32 12.58 -17.92
C LEU A 379 3.54 11.84 -16.84
N ASN A 380 3.40 10.52 -16.96
CA ASN A 380 2.73 9.68 -15.96
C ASN A 380 3.37 9.82 -14.58
N GLN A 381 4.70 9.86 -14.50
CA GLN A 381 5.41 10.06 -13.25
C GLN A 381 5.10 11.42 -12.61
N LYS A 382 5.04 12.50 -13.38
CA LYS A 382 4.64 13.81 -12.87
C LYS A 382 3.19 13.84 -12.37
N LEU A 383 2.30 13.15 -13.06
CA LEU A 383 0.90 13.00 -12.63
C LEU A 383 0.83 12.19 -11.33
N TRP A 384 1.70 11.19 -11.17
CA TRP A 384 1.81 10.42 -9.94
C TRP A 384 2.30 11.27 -8.75
N GLU A 385 3.29 12.13 -8.96
CA GLU A 385 3.71 13.12 -7.95
C GLU A 385 2.54 14.00 -7.53
N GLN A 386 1.71 14.48 -8.46
CA GLN A 386 0.50 15.26 -8.14
C GLN A 386 -0.51 14.47 -7.31
N ILE A 387 -0.69 13.17 -7.61
CA ILE A 387 -1.54 12.29 -6.79
C ILE A 387 -0.96 12.17 -5.38
N SER A 388 0.34 11.91 -5.23
CA SER A 388 1.01 11.80 -3.93
C SER A 388 0.93 13.12 -3.13
N GLU A 389 1.04 14.27 -3.79
CA GLU A 389 0.84 15.58 -3.16
C GLU A 389 -0.61 15.77 -2.69
N ALA A 390 -1.60 15.39 -3.51
CA ALA A 390 -3.01 15.42 -3.12
C ALA A 390 -3.29 14.52 -1.92
N VAL A 391 -2.70 13.30 -1.90
CA VAL A 391 -2.76 12.39 -0.75
C VAL A 391 -2.15 13.04 0.48
N ALA A 392 -1.00 13.69 0.37
CA ALA A 392 -0.36 14.35 1.51
C ALA A 392 -1.23 15.47 2.09
N LEU A 393 -1.89 16.26 1.23
CA LEU A 393 -2.76 17.38 1.62
C LEU A 393 -4.11 16.92 2.19
N LYS A 394 -4.69 15.85 1.64
CA LYS A 394 -6.06 15.40 1.91
C LYS A 394 -6.11 13.98 2.53
N ARG A 395 -5.00 13.54 3.11
CA ARG A 395 -4.86 12.17 3.65
C ARG A 395 -5.96 11.81 4.64
N TYR A 396 -6.37 12.75 5.46
CA TYR A 396 -7.45 12.54 6.42
C TYR A 396 -8.75 12.13 5.73
N ASP A 397 -9.20 12.91 4.73
CA ASP A 397 -10.46 12.65 4.03
C ASP A 397 -10.42 11.30 3.27
N MET A 398 -9.28 11.03 2.59
CA MET A 398 -9.09 9.76 1.88
C MET A 398 -9.02 8.57 2.84
N ARG A 399 -8.35 8.72 3.98
CA ARG A 399 -8.27 7.69 5.01
C ARG A 399 -9.64 7.38 5.60
N LYS A 400 -10.49 8.38 5.81
CA LYS A 400 -11.86 8.19 6.29
C LYS A 400 -12.66 7.26 5.36
N ILE A 401 -12.47 7.40 4.03
CA ILE A 401 -13.09 6.50 3.06
C ILE A 401 -12.64 5.05 3.31
N MET A 402 -11.34 4.81 3.48
CA MET A 402 -10.82 3.47 3.76
C MET A 402 -11.29 2.93 5.12
N GLU A 403 -11.41 3.78 6.13
CA GLU A 403 -11.86 3.37 7.47
C GLU A 403 -13.33 2.90 7.51
N GLU A 404 -14.16 3.32 6.56
CA GLU A 404 -15.54 2.80 6.41
C GLU A 404 -15.56 1.30 6.09
N HIS A 405 -14.51 0.81 5.41
CA HIS A 405 -14.34 -0.60 5.03
C HIS A 405 -13.23 -1.31 5.83
N ASN A 406 -12.95 -0.85 7.04
CA ASN A 406 -12.04 -1.52 7.97
C ASN A 406 -12.76 -2.72 8.65
N LEU A 407 -12.48 -3.92 8.19
CA LEU A 407 -13.15 -5.15 8.66
C LEU A 407 -12.62 -5.67 9.99
N SER A 408 -11.46 -5.20 10.47
CA SER A 408 -10.92 -5.56 11.78
C SER A 408 -11.60 -4.78 12.90
N LYS A 409 -12.05 -3.59 12.57
CA LYS A 409 -13.13 -3.02 13.34
C LYS A 409 -14.29 -3.93 13.02
N THR A 410 -14.47 -5.01 13.83
CA THR A 410 -15.76 -5.69 13.93
C THR A 410 -16.77 -4.59 13.63
N PRO A 411 -17.76 -4.73 12.71
CA PRO A 411 -18.89 -3.85 12.84
C PRO A 411 -19.14 -4.02 14.31
N ILE A 412 -18.79 -3.00 15.09
CA ILE A 412 -19.37 -2.90 16.39
C ILE A 412 -20.81 -3.10 15.94
N VAL A 413 -21.30 -4.37 15.99
CA VAL A 413 -22.68 -4.53 16.39
C VAL A 413 -22.57 -3.63 17.57
N ARG A 414 -22.97 -2.38 17.34
CA ARG A 414 -23.26 -1.45 18.38
C ARG A 414 -24.25 -2.24 19.17
N ASN A 415 -23.70 -3.15 19.99
CA ASN A 415 -24.49 -3.76 21.02
C ASN A 415 -24.98 -2.51 21.69
N ALA A 416 -26.26 -2.31 21.66
CA ALA A 416 -26.93 -1.24 22.38
C ALA A 416 -26.51 -1.21 23.87
N GLN A 417 -25.70 -2.15 24.33
CA GLN A 417 -24.99 -2.21 25.60
C GLN A 417 -23.58 -1.59 25.61
N ARG A 418 -22.92 -1.28 24.43
CA ARG A 418 -21.65 -0.53 24.40
C ARG A 418 -21.86 0.98 24.27
N GLU A 419 -22.98 1.43 23.73
CA GLU A 419 -23.48 2.78 23.88
C GLU A 419 -24.27 2.86 25.19
N ARG A 420 -23.58 2.93 26.32
CA ARG A 420 -24.14 3.70 27.40
C ARG A 420 -24.17 5.15 26.89
N GLN A 421 -25.30 5.54 26.30
CA GLN A 421 -25.56 6.95 26.05
C GLN A 421 -25.56 7.61 27.44
N LEU A 422 -24.44 8.25 27.77
CA LEU A 422 -24.45 9.14 28.92
C LEU A 422 -25.59 10.15 28.66
N GLN A 423 -26.47 10.28 29.62
CA GLN A 423 -27.50 11.30 29.50
C GLN A 423 -26.82 12.67 29.42
N PRO A 424 -27.33 13.64 28.66
CA PRO A 424 -26.70 14.97 28.57
C PRO A 424 -26.31 15.56 29.92
N ALA A 425 -27.08 15.29 30.98
CA ALA A 425 -26.76 15.71 32.34
C ALA A 425 -25.46 15.09 32.91
N GLU A 426 -25.16 13.85 32.57
CA GLU A 426 -23.92 13.16 32.99
C GLU A 426 -22.72 13.77 32.22
N ILE A 427 -22.85 13.99 30.91
CA ILE A 427 -21.82 14.65 30.09
C ILE A 427 -21.56 16.06 30.62
N ILE A 428 -22.61 16.85 30.87
CA ILE A 428 -22.49 18.20 31.45
C ILE A 428 -21.72 18.17 32.80
N THR A 429 -22.02 17.17 33.63
CA THR A 429 -21.34 17.02 34.93
C THR A 429 -19.83 16.80 34.76
N GLU A 430 -19.42 15.96 33.81
CA GLU A 430 -17.99 15.72 33.55
C GLU A 430 -17.32 16.89 32.80
N LEU A 431 -18.03 17.56 31.89
CA LEU A 431 -17.53 18.77 31.25
C LEU A 431 -17.28 19.91 32.23
N ARG A 432 -18.18 20.10 33.22
CA ARG A 432 -18.01 21.10 34.29
C ARG A 432 -16.83 20.79 35.22
N LYS A 433 -16.41 19.54 35.33
CA LYS A 433 -15.19 19.17 36.06
C LYS A 433 -13.92 19.40 35.25
N ALA A 434 -14.01 19.15 33.95
CA ALA A 434 -12.85 19.28 33.06
C ALA A 434 -12.54 20.73 32.68
N PHE A 435 -13.56 21.56 32.56
CA PHE A 435 -13.44 22.97 32.12
C PHE A 435 -13.96 23.94 33.16
N ASP A 436 -13.15 24.96 33.46
CA ASP A 436 -13.46 26.00 34.47
C ASP A 436 -13.94 27.27 33.76
N PHE A 437 -15.19 27.26 33.29
CA PHE A 437 -15.83 28.45 32.74
C PHE A 437 -17.34 28.46 33.00
N GLU A 438 -17.85 29.67 33.17
CA GLU A 438 -19.28 29.90 33.42
C GLU A 438 -20.04 29.91 32.09
N LEU A 439 -20.96 28.97 31.90
CA LEU A 439 -21.93 28.93 30.80
C LEU A 439 -23.34 28.83 31.36
N SER A 440 -24.30 29.31 30.55
CA SER A 440 -25.71 29.07 30.81
C SER A 440 -26.04 27.57 30.71
N ASP A 441 -27.11 27.11 31.34
CA ASP A 441 -27.54 25.71 31.25
C ASP A 441 -27.88 25.32 29.81
N ASP A 442 -28.36 26.27 29.00
CA ASP A 442 -28.65 26.08 27.56
C ASP A 442 -27.36 25.87 26.75
N ASP A 443 -26.28 26.61 27.04
CA ASP A 443 -25.00 26.43 26.39
C ASP A 443 -24.34 25.12 26.77
N TRP A 444 -24.44 24.72 28.05
CA TRP A 444 -23.99 23.37 28.48
C TRP A 444 -24.75 22.26 27.76
N LEU A 445 -26.05 22.42 27.56
CA LEU A 445 -26.86 21.45 26.83
C LEU A 445 -26.47 21.41 25.32
N LYS A 446 -26.16 22.54 24.71
CA LYS A 446 -25.64 22.58 23.32
C LYS A 446 -24.31 21.83 23.22
N LEU A 447 -23.35 22.12 24.11
CA LEU A 447 -22.05 21.46 24.12
C LEU A 447 -22.18 19.95 24.34
N SER A 448 -23.00 19.50 25.29
CA SER A 448 -23.12 18.07 25.62
C SER A 448 -23.58 17.21 24.45
N LYS A 449 -24.34 17.78 23.50
CA LYS A 449 -24.82 17.08 22.31
C LYS A 449 -23.73 16.81 21.25
N LEU A 450 -22.59 17.49 21.36
CA LEU A 450 -21.46 17.34 20.43
C LEU A 450 -20.48 16.27 20.89
N PHE A 451 -20.57 15.83 22.15
CA PHE A 451 -19.70 14.82 22.70
C PHE A 451 -20.25 13.40 22.49
N ILE A 452 -19.37 12.50 22.11
CA ILE A 452 -19.63 11.08 21.95
C ILE A 452 -18.89 10.31 23.04
N VAL A 453 -19.43 9.17 23.48
CA VAL A 453 -18.76 8.27 24.42
C VAL A 453 -17.99 7.22 23.66
N GLU A 454 -16.73 7.02 24.04
CA GLU A 454 -15.86 5.99 23.52
C GLU A 454 -15.36 5.10 24.64
N THR A 455 -15.29 3.80 24.38
CA THR A 455 -14.81 2.80 25.35
C THR A 455 -13.72 1.93 24.76
N TYR A 456 -12.70 1.63 25.57
CA TYR A 456 -11.57 0.78 25.22
C TYR A 456 -11.36 -0.29 26.28
N TYR A 457 -10.98 -1.49 25.86
CA TYR A 457 -10.64 -2.58 26.77
C TYR A 457 -9.15 -2.60 27.09
N GLU A 458 -8.77 -3.35 28.11
CA GLU A 458 -7.37 -3.61 28.46
C GLU A 458 -6.57 -4.07 27.24
N ASP A 459 -5.36 -3.52 27.06
CA ASP A 459 -4.45 -3.70 25.93
C ASP A 459 -4.94 -3.17 24.56
N GLU A 460 -6.10 -2.53 24.49
CA GLU A 460 -6.60 -1.95 23.26
C GLU A 460 -5.87 -0.65 22.93
N MET A 461 -5.39 -0.53 21.67
CA MET A 461 -4.74 0.70 21.17
C MET A 461 -5.78 1.78 20.93
N VAL A 462 -5.61 2.93 21.58
CA VAL A 462 -6.45 4.10 21.37
C VAL A 462 -6.03 4.85 20.10
N PHE A 463 -4.72 5.06 19.93
CA PHE A 463 -4.12 5.59 18.69
C PHE A 463 -2.64 5.21 18.60
N ARG A 464 -2.08 5.35 17.41
CA ARG A 464 -0.65 5.11 17.15
C ARG A 464 0.05 6.39 16.72
N SER A 465 1.35 6.45 16.97
CA SER A 465 2.21 7.52 16.45
C SER A 465 2.08 7.61 14.94
N GLY A 466 1.80 8.82 14.45
CA GLY A 466 1.54 9.11 13.05
C GLY A 466 0.09 8.93 12.59
N ASP A 467 -0.81 8.46 13.46
CA ASP A 467 -2.24 8.53 13.19
C ASP A 467 -2.71 9.98 13.23
N PHE A 468 -3.57 10.38 12.29
CA PHE A 468 -4.17 11.70 12.35
C PHE A 468 -5.22 11.76 13.44
N ASN A 469 -5.18 12.85 14.17
CA ASN A 469 -6.11 13.11 15.25
C ASN A 469 -7.25 13.99 14.75
N ASP A 470 -8.48 13.51 14.85
CA ASP A 470 -9.70 14.22 14.46
C ASP A 470 -10.61 14.57 15.65
N ALA A 471 -10.24 14.16 16.86
CA ALA A 471 -11.05 14.38 18.03
C ALA A 471 -10.19 14.69 19.29
N MET A 472 -10.75 15.46 20.18
CA MET A 472 -10.24 15.68 21.53
C MET A 472 -11.08 14.89 22.52
N HIS A 473 -10.43 14.25 23.48
CA HIS A 473 -11.07 13.36 24.45
C HIS A 473 -10.79 13.76 25.89
N ILE A 474 -11.73 13.46 26.77
CA ILE A 474 -11.61 13.57 28.21
C ILE A 474 -11.79 12.18 28.81
N LEU A 475 -10.83 11.75 29.63
CA LEU A 475 -10.85 10.45 30.27
C LEU A 475 -11.80 10.46 31.48
N LEU A 476 -12.86 9.65 31.42
CA LEU A 476 -13.88 9.56 32.49
C LEU A 476 -13.57 8.43 33.45
N LYS A 477 -13.03 7.33 32.96
CA LYS A 477 -12.72 6.13 33.74
C LYS A 477 -11.60 5.36 33.07
N GLY A 478 -10.79 4.67 33.86
CA GLY A 478 -9.70 3.84 33.36
C GLY A 478 -8.36 4.54 33.43
N GLU A 479 -7.40 3.98 32.71
CA GLU A 479 -6.01 4.46 32.66
C GLU A 479 -5.46 4.17 31.26
N LEU A 480 -4.75 5.15 30.71
CA LEU A 480 -4.10 5.05 29.40
C LEU A 480 -2.59 5.23 29.55
N LEU A 481 -1.82 4.46 28.79
CA LEU A 481 -0.38 4.58 28.68
C LEU A 481 0.00 5.28 27.38
N LEU A 482 0.75 6.38 27.48
CA LEU A 482 1.45 7.00 26.36
C LEU A 482 2.87 6.47 26.29
N PHE A 483 3.28 5.94 25.14
CA PHE A 483 4.59 5.35 24.94
C PHE A 483 5.18 5.64 23.57
N ALA A 484 6.51 5.61 23.46
CA ALA A 484 7.24 5.69 22.20
C ALA A 484 7.83 4.33 21.85
N GLY A 485 7.90 4.00 20.55
CA GLY A 485 8.71 2.88 20.09
C GLY A 485 10.19 3.23 20.20
N SER A 486 11.03 2.37 20.79
CA SER A 486 12.47 2.58 20.84
C SER A 486 13.08 2.47 19.44
N ARG A 487 13.89 3.46 19.04
CA ARG A 487 14.63 3.46 17.77
C ARG A 487 15.77 2.43 17.75
N ASP A 488 16.34 2.09 18.90
CA ASP A 488 17.58 1.31 18.99
C ASP A 488 17.41 -0.13 19.52
N SER A 489 16.34 -0.44 20.23
CA SER A 489 16.18 -1.75 20.90
C SER A 489 14.90 -2.52 20.56
N GLY A 490 14.01 -1.97 19.73
CA GLY A 490 12.74 -2.60 19.40
C GLY A 490 11.75 -2.72 20.58
N GLY A 491 12.04 -2.08 21.72
CA GLY A 491 11.19 -2.05 22.90
C GLY A 491 10.28 -0.82 22.96
N GLU A 492 9.26 -0.89 23.81
CA GLU A 492 8.41 0.24 24.15
C GLU A 492 9.06 1.06 25.27
N VAL A 493 9.04 2.39 25.14
CA VAL A 493 9.46 3.31 26.20
C VAL A 493 8.21 3.99 26.73
N GLU A 494 7.82 3.62 27.95
CA GLU A 494 6.72 4.26 28.65
C GLU A 494 7.07 5.70 28.98
N LEU A 495 6.16 6.64 28.70
CA LEU A 495 6.40 8.06 28.91
C LEU A 495 5.52 8.66 29.98
N THR A 496 4.21 8.40 29.92
CA THR A 496 3.27 8.93 30.91
C THR A 496 1.97 8.12 30.94
N HIS A 497 1.33 8.15 32.10
CA HIS A 497 0.01 7.60 32.32
C HIS A 497 -1.02 8.73 32.34
N LEU A 498 -2.15 8.50 31.65
CA LEU A 498 -3.29 9.39 31.71
C LEU A 498 -4.36 8.75 32.58
N VAL A 499 -4.95 9.55 33.43
CA VAL A 499 -5.96 9.12 34.39
C VAL A 499 -7.22 9.96 34.28
N LYS A 500 -8.25 9.62 35.05
CA LYS A 500 -9.54 10.34 35.04
C LYS A 500 -9.37 11.85 35.12
N GLY A 501 -9.98 12.57 34.21
CA GLY A 501 -9.97 14.02 34.06
C GLY A 501 -8.89 14.55 33.10
N ASP A 502 -7.95 13.70 32.69
CA ASP A 502 -6.96 14.10 31.70
C ASP A 502 -7.57 14.27 30.32
N ILE A 503 -6.99 15.20 29.56
CA ILE A 503 -7.37 15.49 28.19
C ILE A 503 -6.29 14.96 27.24
N LEU A 504 -6.73 14.34 26.15
CA LEU A 504 -5.85 13.86 25.08
C LEU A 504 -6.43 14.23 23.71
N GLY A 505 -5.57 14.27 22.71
CA GLY A 505 -5.98 14.54 21.34
C GLY A 505 -6.12 16.02 21.00
N GLU A 506 -5.62 16.94 21.82
CA GLU A 506 -5.65 18.37 21.57
C GLU A 506 -4.97 18.78 20.25
N SER A 507 -4.08 17.94 19.70
CA SER A 507 -3.47 18.11 18.36
C SER A 507 -4.48 18.06 17.20
N CYS A 508 -5.72 17.61 17.44
CA CYS A 508 -6.79 17.67 16.45
C CYS A 508 -7.05 19.12 15.95
N MET A 509 -6.78 20.10 16.80
CA MET A 509 -6.98 21.51 16.49
C MET A 509 -6.02 22.02 15.41
N THR A 510 -4.84 21.43 15.29
CA THR A 510 -3.77 21.81 14.35
C THR A 510 -3.60 20.82 13.18
N HIS A 511 -4.46 19.79 13.07
CA HIS A 511 -4.33 18.71 12.08
C HIS A 511 -2.97 17.99 12.12
N THR A 512 -2.29 18.00 13.25
CA THR A 512 -1.02 17.30 13.38
C THR A 512 -1.23 15.86 13.83
N PRO A 513 -0.49 14.89 13.25
CA PRO A 513 -0.56 13.50 13.67
C PRO A 513 -0.11 13.34 15.13
N PHE A 514 -0.58 12.26 15.78
CA PHE A 514 -0.05 11.86 17.07
C PHE A 514 1.45 11.54 16.99
N THR A 515 2.22 12.03 17.93
CA THR A 515 3.66 11.78 18.03
C THR A 515 4.00 10.54 18.83
N LEU A 516 3.05 10.05 19.63
CA LEU A 516 3.18 8.92 20.54
C LEU A 516 2.10 7.87 20.25
N ASN A 517 2.30 6.67 20.79
CA ASN A 517 1.28 5.63 20.85
C ASN A 517 0.48 5.77 22.16
N CYS A 518 -0.77 5.33 22.15
CA CYS A 518 -1.63 5.29 23.33
C CYS A 518 -2.35 3.94 23.41
N ARG A 519 -2.28 3.31 24.58
CA ARG A 519 -2.92 2.01 24.88
C ARG A 519 -3.70 2.09 26.18
N ALA A 520 -4.85 1.45 26.24
CA ALA A 520 -5.63 1.30 27.47
C ALA A 520 -4.99 0.22 28.37
N LEU A 521 -4.72 0.56 29.63
CA LEU A 521 -4.17 -0.39 30.62
C LEU A 521 -5.26 -1.16 31.36
N GLN A 522 -6.48 -0.71 31.25
CA GLN A 522 -7.68 -1.32 31.81
C GLN A 522 -8.90 -0.86 31.04
N PHE A 523 -10.09 -1.36 31.37
CA PHE A 523 -11.33 -0.85 30.77
C PHE A 523 -11.42 0.68 30.95
N THR A 524 -11.44 1.39 29.84
CA THR A 524 -11.35 2.85 29.77
C THR A 524 -12.59 3.41 29.08
N GLU A 525 -13.13 4.50 29.63
CA GLU A 525 -14.27 5.23 29.11
C GLU A 525 -13.90 6.70 28.96
N MET A 526 -14.16 7.27 27.78
CA MET A 526 -13.86 8.66 27.43
C MET A 526 -15.07 9.33 26.79
N ILE A 527 -15.14 10.65 26.88
CA ILE A 527 -15.99 11.47 26.01
C ILE A 527 -15.12 12.23 25.03
N GLY A 528 -15.49 12.21 23.76
CA GLY A 528 -14.77 12.86 22.67
C GLY A 528 -15.63 13.88 21.92
N ILE A 529 -15.01 14.94 21.44
CA ILE A 529 -15.62 15.91 20.52
C ILE A 529 -14.79 15.97 19.24
N LYS A 530 -15.44 15.82 18.11
CA LYS A 530 -14.76 15.90 16.80
C LYS A 530 -14.43 17.35 16.45
N ARG A 531 -13.32 17.53 15.75
CA ARG A 531 -12.90 18.83 15.25
C ARG A 531 -13.96 19.52 14.40
N ASP A 532 -14.63 18.77 13.50
CA ASP A 532 -15.66 19.30 12.63
C ASP A 532 -16.88 19.82 13.43
N ASP A 533 -17.22 19.14 14.55
CA ASP A 533 -18.28 19.59 15.45
C ASP A 533 -17.88 20.88 16.16
N ILE A 534 -16.61 21.00 16.57
CA ILE A 534 -16.07 22.24 17.16
C ILE A 534 -16.13 23.37 16.11
N GLN A 535 -15.74 23.11 14.87
CA GLN A 535 -15.80 24.11 13.79
C GLN A 535 -17.25 24.52 13.46
N THR A 536 -18.17 23.56 13.48
CA THR A 536 -19.59 23.80 13.29
C THR A 536 -20.15 24.65 14.43
N LEU A 537 -19.74 24.40 15.68
CA LEU A 537 -20.10 25.21 16.84
C LEU A 537 -19.63 26.66 16.66
N VAL A 538 -18.37 26.87 16.29
CA VAL A 538 -17.79 28.20 16.06
C VAL A 538 -18.56 28.98 14.98
N ASN A 539 -18.97 28.28 13.92
CA ASN A 539 -19.70 28.90 12.82
C ASN A 539 -21.17 29.22 13.19
N SER A 540 -21.82 28.38 14.00
CA SER A 540 -23.23 28.51 14.37
C SER A 540 -23.45 29.37 15.63
N ASP A 541 -22.53 29.33 16.59
CA ASP A 541 -22.54 30.09 17.84
C ASP A 541 -21.13 30.60 18.16
N PRO A 542 -20.65 31.65 17.50
CA PRO A 542 -19.28 32.13 17.65
C PRO A 542 -18.93 32.53 19.08
N ALA A 543 -19.89 33.01 19.88
CA ALA A 543 -19.64 33.42 21.25
C ALA A 543 -19.33 32.20 22.15
N LEU A 544 -20.08 31.13 22.01
CA LEU A 544 -19.84 29.87 22.71
C LEU A 544 -18.57 29.16 22.17
N GLY A 545 -18.37 29.18 20.87
CA GLY A 545 -17.18 28.60 20.22
C GLY A 545 -15.88 29.23 20.72
N VAL A 546 -15.81 30.56 20.79
CA VAL A 546 -14.63 31.28 21.31
C VAL A 546 -14.37 30.95 22.77
N LYS A 547 -15.38 30.91 23.63
CA LYS A 547 -15.23 30.50 25.03
C LYS A 547 -14.69 29.09 25.14
N PHE A 548 -15.19 28.18 24.34
CA PHE A 548 -14.74 26.78 24.32
C PHE A 548 -13.27 26.67 23.88
N TYR A 549 -12.87 27.36 22.81
CA TYR A 549 -11.46 27.42 22.37
C TYR A 549 -10.53 27.96 23.45
N GLN A 550 -10.94 29.03 24.15
CA GLN A 550 -10.14 29.60 25.24
C GLN A 550 -9.89 28.57 26.35
N GLN A 551 -10.89 27.76 26.68
CA GLN A 551 -10.73 26.70 27.69
C GLN A 551 -9.81 25.56 27.24
N ILE A 552 -9.92 25.14 25.98
CA ILE A 552 -8.96 24.18 25.42
C ILE A 552 -7.54 24.73 25.51
N LEU A 553 -7.32 25.99 25.17
CA LEU A 553 -6.01 26.63 25.26
C LEU A 553 -5.47 26.65 26.69
N VAL A 554 -6.32 26.96 27.67
CA VAL A 554 -5.94 26.91 29.09
C VAL A 554 -5.45 25.51 29.47
N LYS A 555 -6.19 24.47 29.06
CA LYS A 555 -5.82 23.08 29.35
C LYS A 555 -4.51 22.65 28.67
N VAL A 556 -4.29 23.06 27.44
CA VAL A 556 -3.03 22.82 26.74
C VAL A 556 -1.85 23.47 27.47
N VAL A 557 -2.00 24.71 27.91
CA VAL A 557 -0.96 25.42 28.68
C VAL A 557 -0.70 24.77 30.04
N GLU A 558 -1.74 24.35 30.75
CA GLU A 558 -1.60 23.62 32.02
C GLU A 558 -0.82 22.31 31.83
N LYS A 559 -1.16 21.55 30.82
CA LYS A 559 -0.48 20.28 30.44
C LYS A 559 0.99 20.51 30.10
N MET A 560 1.31 21.54 29.32
CA MET A 560 2.69 21.90 28.98
C MET A 560 3.50 22.29 30.23
N ARG A 561 2.92 23.04 31.18
CA ARG A 561 3.56 23.39 32.42
C ARG A 561 3.86 22.15 33.27
N ASN A 562 2.90 21.24 33.40
CA ASN A 562 3.05 20.01 34.16
C ASN A 562 4.13 19.10 33.55
N ASN A 563 4.18 18.96 32.23
CA ASN A 563 5.22 18.19 31.54
C ASN A 563 6.62 18.81 31.74
N ASN A 564 6.75 20.14 31.71
CA ASN A 564 8.03 20.82 31.98
C ASN A 564 8.50 20.61 33.43
N ILE A 565 7.59 20.62 34.41
CA ILE A 565 7.92 20.35 35.81
C ILE A 565 8.39 18.91 36.00
N GLN A 566 7.72 17.93 35.33
CA GLN A 566 8.15 16.53 35.39
C GLN A 566 9.51 16.32 34.69
N SER A 567 9.78 16.96 33.58
CA SER A 567 11.08 16.92 32.88
C SER A 567 12.21 17.49 33.75
N LEU A 568 11.95 18.57 34.50
CA LEU A 568 12.91 19.16 35.45
C LEU A 568 13.14 18.27 36.69
N SER A 569 12.13 17.50 37.12
CA SER A 569 12.25 16.59 38.25
C SER A 569 12.97 15.28 37.91
N MET A 570 12.90 14.83 36.63
CA MET A 570 13.64 13.66 36.12
C MET A 570 15.08 13.98 35.71
N GLY A 571 15.39 15.25 35.42
CA GLY A 571 16.69 15.76 35.00
C GLY A 571 17.47 16.35 36.17
N GLY A 572 17.59 15.62 37.27
CA GLY A 572 18.47 16.01 38.39
C GLY A 572 19.94 15.96 37.98
N GLY A 573 20.49 17.06 37.48
CA GLY A 573 21.90 17.26 37.22
C GLY A 573 22.20 17.79 35.83
N THR A 574 22.66 19.08 35.79
CA THR A 574 23.33 19.74 34.65
C THR A 574 22.49 20.25 33.51
N VAL A 575 21.71 21.32 33.68
CA VAL A 575 21.48 22.35 32.62
C VAL A 575 20.98 23.68 33.25
N LEU A 576 21.51 24.10 34.40
CA LEU A 576 21.15 25.39 35.01
C LEU A 576 22.34 26.37 35.10
N ASP A 577 23.51 26.06 34.51
CA ASP A 577 24.71 26.93 34.59
C ASP A 577 25.09 27.66 33.29
N THR A 578 24.21 27.71 32.29
CA THR A 578 24.59 28.35 31.00
C THR A 578 23.70 29.53 30.55
N PHE A 579 22.81 30.05 31.41
CA PHE A 579 21.95 31.20 31.05
C PHE A 579 21.97 32.37 32.03
N ILE A 580 23.03 32.48 32.86
CA ILE A 580 23.27 33.69 33.66
C ILE A 580 24.76 34.04 33.52
N ASP A 581 25.22 34.45 32.38
CA ASP A 581 26.40 35.27 32.17
C ASP A 581 26.39 35.77 30.73
N GLY A 582 25.90 36.97 30.54
CA GLY A 582 25.83 37.63 29.25
C GLY A 582 25.26 39.03 29.33
N GLU A 583 25.73 39.81 30.36
CA GLU A 583 25.77 41.25 30.27
C GLU A 583 27.12 41.66 29.71
N ALA A 584 27.09 42.34 28.57
CA ALA A 584 27.74 43.57 28.20
C ALA A 584 27.68 43.74 26.67
#